data_24914cfaffbb882b16e6a11e1a4d4841
#
_entry.id   24914cfaffbb882b16e6a11e1a4d4841
#
_cell.length_a   1.000
_cell.length_b   1.000
_cell.length_c   1.000
_cell.angle_alpha   90.00
_cell.angle_beta   90.00
_cell.angle_gamma   90.00
#
_symmetry.space_group_name_H-M   'P 1'
#
loop_
_entity.id
_entity.type
_entity.pdbx_description
1 polymer ?
#
loop_
_entity_poly.entity_id
_entity_poly.type
_entity_poly.pdbx_seq_one_letter_code
_entity_poly.pdbx_strand_id
1 'polypeptide(L)'
;MGALEHKIAYSIALLRRAETLALRMSPDGYHLAFSGGKDSVALYHLAKMAGVKFKAHMQITNIDPPELMRFVRSQYPDVVLHRPEINIYKLIEKKKMLPIRTKRYCCAYLKEQAGGGTVTLLGIRAAESPRRAARNEVQIGNHRFSGSFDQPQ
;
A
#
# COMPACT_ATOMS: atom_id res chain seq x y z
N MET A 1 -30.65 -7.74 -2.86
CA MET A 1 -29.29 -7.15 -2.78
C MET A 1 -28.34 -8.00 -3.61
N GLY A 2 -27.67 -7.41 -4.59
CA GLY A 2 -26.75 -8.13 -5.47
C GLY A 2 -25.45 -8.52 -4.74
N ALA A 3 -24.74 -9.52 -5.27
CA ALA A 3 -23.48 -9.99 -4.66
C ALA A 3 -22.42 -8.87 -4.51
N LEU A 4 -22.41 -7.89 -5.40
CA LEU A 4 -21.50 -6.73 -5.34
C LEU A 4 -21.89 -5.80 -4.19
N GLU A 5 -23.16 -5.50 -4.05
CA GLU A 5 -23.67 -4.63 -2.97
C GLU A 5 -23.37 -5.21 -1.60
N HIS A 6 -23.53 -6.53 -1.45
CA HIS A 6 -23.17 -7.22 -0.21
C HIS A 6 -21.67 -7.09 0.11
N LYS A 7 -20.79 -7.24 -0.89
CA LYS A 7 -19.33 -7.08 -0.70
C LYS A 7 -18.96 -5.64 -0.33
N ILE A 8 -19.59 -4.65 -0.94
CA ILE A 8 -19.41 -3.24 -0.62
C ILE A 8 -19.82 -2.97 0.82
N ALA A 9 -21.04 -3.38 1.21
CA ALA A 9 -21.56 -3.19 2.56
C ALA A 9 -20.67 -3.86 3.62
N TYR A 10 -20.22 -5.09 3.36
CA TYR A 10 -19.29 -5.81 4.22
C TYR A 10 -17.96 -5.07 4.39
N SER A 11 -17.36 -4.59 3.30
CA SER A 11 -16.10 -3.85 3.33
C SER A 11 -16.22 -2.54 4.11
N ILE A 12 -17.32 -1.80 3.93
CA ILE A 12 -17.62 -0.58 4.67
C ILE A 12 -17.76 -0.88 6.17
N ALA A 13 -18.49 -1.94 6.53
CA ALA A 13 -18.66 -2.33 7.93
C ALA A 13 -17.33 -2.71 8.59
N LEU A 14 -16.47 -3.45 7.86
CA LEU A 14 -15.13 -3.81 8.34
C LEU A 14 -14.25 -2.57 8.58
N LEU A 15 -14.23 -1.62 7.64
CA LEU A 15 -13.48 -0.37 7.78
C LEU A 15 -13.94 0.44 8.99
N ARG A 16 -15.24 0.60 9.18
CA ARG A 16 -15.81 1.33 10.32
C ARG A 16 -15.48 0.65 11.66
N ARG A 17 -15.56 -0.67 11.71
CA ARG A 17 -15.25 -1.45 12.92
C ARG A 17 -13.80 -1.30 13.37
N ALA A 18 -12.87 -1.26 12.42
CA ALA A 18 -11.44 -1.18 12.71
C ALA A 18 -10.91 0.27 12.82
N GLU A 19 -11.74 1.29 12.56
CA GLU A 19 -11.32 2.70 12.58
C GLU A 19 -10.81 3.14 13.96
N THR A 20 -11.45 2.68 15.04
CA THR A 20 -11.01 3.01 16.40
C THR A 20 -9.56 2.60 16.65
N LEU A 21 -9.15 1.44 16.10
CA LEU A 21 -7.76 1.00 16.18
C LEU A 21 -6.84 1.90 15.36
N ALA A 22 -7.25 2.28 14.16
CA ALA A 22 -6.48 3.16 13.29
C ALA A 22 -6.23 4.52 13.95
N LEU A 23 -7.25 5.12 14.55
CA LEU A 23 -7.16 6.41 15.24
C LEU A 23 -6.33 6.35 16.53
N ARG A 24 -6.27 5.21 17.20
CA ARG A 24 -5.38 5.01 18.37
C ARG A 24 -3.92 4.96 17.95
N MET A 25 -3.62 4.42 16.77
CA MET A 25 -2.25 4.28 16.26
C MET A 25 -1.75 5.54 15.54
N SER A 26 -2.64 6.26 14.87
CA SER A 26 -2.30 7.47 14.12
C SER A 26 -3.44 8.48 14.13
N PRO A 27 -3.16 9.77 14.39
CA PRO A 27 -4.17 10.83 14.30
C PRO A 27 -4.70 11.03 12.87
N ASP A 28 -3.97 10.57 11.84
CA ASP A 28 -4.41 10.59 10.45
C ASP A 28 -5.34 9.42 10.10
N GLY A 29 -5.58 8.50 11.04
CA GLY A 29 -6.38 7.31 10.83
C GLY A 29 -5.63 6.23 10.04
N TYR A 30 -6.27 5.66 9.05
CA TYR A 30 -5.67 4.63 8.20
C TYR A 30 -4.57 5.14 7.29
N HIS A 31 -3.48 4.39 7.18
CA HIS A 31 -2.52 4.52 6.08
C HIS A 31 -3.01 3.70 4.88
N LEU A 32 -3.54 4.34 3.84
CA LEU A 32 -3.99 3.64 2.64
C LEU A 32 -2.84 3.56 1.63
N ALA A 33 -2.38 2.34 1.37
CA ALA A 33 -1.35 2.09 0.36
C ALA A 33 -1.98 2.20 -1.05
N PHE A 34 -1.69 3.31 -1.73
CA PHE A 34 -2.21 3.62 -3.04
C PHE A 34 -1.16 3.34 -4.12
N SER A 35 -1.57 2.74 -5.23
CA SER A 35 -0.68 2.44 -6.36
C SER A 35 -1.21 2.95 -7.70
N GLY A 36 -2.41 3.55 -7.72
CA GLY A 36 -3.13 3.93 -8.92
C GLY A 36 -3.70 2.76 -9.73
N GLY A 37 -3.46 1.52 -9.28
CA GLY A 37 -4.08 0.34 -9.87
C GLY A 37 -5.53 0.17 -9.41
N LYS A 38 -6.33 -0.58 -10.18
CA LYS A 38 -7.78 -0.76 -9.96
C LYS A 38 -8.17 -1.16 -8.53
N ASP A 39 -7.37 -2.00 -7.88
CA ASP A 39 -7.68 -2.50 -6.53
C ASP A 39 -7.43 -1.43 -5.46
N SER A 40 -6.37 -0.63 -5.59
CA SER A 40 -6.11 0.50 -4.69
C SER A 40 -7.08 1.66 -4.92
N VAL A 41 -7.52 1.87 -6.15
CA VAL A 41 -8.58 2.84 -6.49
C VAL A 41 -9.90 2.42 -5.87
N ALA A 42 -10.31 1.16 -6.02
CA ALA A 42 -11.52 0.64 -5.38
C ALA A 42 -11.48 0.79 -3.85
N LEU A 43 -10.34 0.45 -3.23
CA LEU A 43 -10.14 0.59 -1.79
C LEU A 43 -10.26 2.05 -1.33
N TYR A 44 -9.68 2.99 -2.09
CA TYR A 44 -9.78 4.42 -1.82
C TYR A 44 -11.24 4.90 -1.81
N HIS A 45 -12.03 4.50 -2.80
CA HIS A 45 -13.45 4.85 -2.85
C HIS A 45 -14.27 4.16 -1.75
N LEU A 46 -13.97 2.91 -1.40
CA LEU A 46 -14.59 2.22 -0.27
C LEU A 46 -14.31 2.93 1.06
N ALA A 47 -13.09 3.41 1.28
CA ALA A 47 -12.74 4.18 2.47
C ALA A 47 -13.51 5.52 2.52
N LYS A 48 -13.64 6.21 1.39
CA LYS A 48 -14.51 7.42 1.28
C LYS A 48 -15.97 7.12 1.55
N MET A 49 -16.53 6.06 0.98
CA MET A 49 -17.92 5.63 1.22
C MET A 49 -18.16 5.22 2.67
N ALA A 50 -17.17 4.63 3.32
CA ALA A 50 -17.24 4.28 4.72
C ALA A 50 -17.23 5.51 5.65
N GLY A 51 -16.75 6.66 5.17
CA GLY A 51 -16.61 7.89 5.94
C GLY A 51 -15.51 7.80 7.00
N VAL A 52 -14.57 6.85 6.88
CA VAL A 52 -13.47 6.66 7.83
C VAL A 52 -12.33 7.64 7.55
N LYS A 53 -11.59 7.96 8.60
CA LYS A 53 -10.41 8.83 8.47
C LYS A 53 -9.23 8.05 7.89
N PHE A 54 -8.69 8.51 6.79
CA PHE A 54 -7.52 7.90 6.16
C PHE A 54 -6.67 8.91 5.41
N LYS A 55 -5.42 8.56 5.20
CA LYS A 55 -4.49 9.28 4.34
C LYS A 55 -3.89 8.31 3.33
N ALA A 56 -4.06 8.62 2.04
CA ALA A 56 -3.56 7.78 0.97
C ALA A 56 -2.12 8.15 0.61
N HIS A 57 -1.27 7.15 0.47
CA HIS A 57 0.15 7.31 0.21
C HIS A 57 0.58 6.44 -0.97
N MET A 58 1.26 7.03 -1.94
CA MET A 58 1.84 6.33 -3.09
C MET A 58 3.35 6.45 -3.08
N GLN A 59 4.02 5.31 -3.13
CA GLN A 59 5.47 5.23 -3.29
C GLN A 59 5.83 5.28 -4.77
N ILE A 60 6.54 6.33 -5.18
CA ILE A 60 7.04 6.47 -6.57
C ILE A 60 8.26 5.59 -6.74
N THR A 61 8.28 4.77 -7.79
CA THR A 61 9.39 3.83 -8.04
C THR A 61 10.42 4.35 -9.05
N ASN A 62 10.17 5.50 -9.68
CA ASN A 62 10.92 6.08 -10.79
C ASN A 62 10.90 5.26 -12.11
N ILE A 63 10.13 4.18 -12.15
CA ILE A 63 9.82 3.40 -13.35
C ILE A 63 8.32 3.37 -13.62
N ASP A 64 7.57 4.19 -12.88
CA ASP A 64 6.12 4.31 -13.07
C ASP A 64 5.83 4.99 -14.40
N PRO A 65 4.87 4.49 -15.20
CA PRO A 65 4.48 5.11 -16.45
C PRO A 65 4.05 6.59 -16.25
N PRO A 66 4.46 7.51 -17.15
CA PRO A 66 4.03 8.92 -17.06
C PRO A 66 2.52 9.10 -17.03
N GLU A 67 1.77 8.22 -17.72
CA GLU A 67 0.31 8.20 -17.76
C GLU A 67 -0.27 7.95 -16.36
N LEU A 68 0.29 7.00 -15.62
CA LEU A 68 -0.10 6.71 -14.26
C LEU A 68 0.10 7.93 -13.36
N MET A 69 1.25 8.58 -13.47
CA MET A 69 1.56 9.76 -12.67
C MET A 69 0.63 10.94 -12.99
N ARG A 70 0.30 11.14 -14.29
CA ARG A 70 -0.70 12.14 -14.71
C ARG A 70 -2.09 11.82 -14.16
N PHE A 71 -2.51 10.56 -14.28
CA PHE A 71 -3.79 10.09 -13.74
C PHE A 71 -3.89 10.33 -12.23
N VAL A 72 -2.90 9.91 -11.46
CA VAL A 72 -2.92 10.08 -10.01
C VAL A 72 -2.98 11.55 -9.61
N ARG A 73 -2.15 12.40 -10.21
CA ARG A 73 -2.13 13.84 -9.90
C ARG A 73 -3.42 14.55 -10.27
N SER A 74 -4.10 14.14 -11.35
CA SER A 74 -5.34 14.78 -11.81
C SER A 74 -6.57 14.27 -11.06
N GLN A 75 -6.65 12.97 -10.79
CA GLN A 75 -7.85 12.34 -10.22
C GLN A 75 -7.79 12.18 -8.69
N TYR A 76 -6.57 12.13 -8.12
CA TYR A 76 -6.32 11.88 -6.70
C TYR A 76 -5.29 12.87 -6.13
N PRO A 77 -5.58 14.19 -6.17
CA PRO A 77 -4.64 15.23 -5.73
C PRO A 77 -4.33 15.18 -4.22
N ASP A 78 -5.18 14.54 -3.44
CA ASP A 78 -5.04 14.31 -2.00
C ASP A 78 -4.12 13.13 -1.64
N VAL A 79 -3.68 12.34 -2.62
CA VAL A 79 -2.72 11.26 -2.41
C VAL A 79 -1.32 11.83 -2.21
N VAL A 80 -0.71 11.49 -1.08
CA VAL A 80 0.67 11.88 -0.77
C VAL A 80 1.65 11.04 -1.58
N LEU A 81 2.44 11.71 -2.41
CA LEU A 81 3.45 11.07 -3.26
C LEU A 81 4.81 11.06 -2.55
N HIS A 82 5.35 9.87 -2.28
CA HIS A 82 6.66 9.68 -1.67
C HIS A 82 7.68 9.31 -2.74
N ARG A 83 8.75 10.08 -2.80
CA ARG A 83 9.89 9.78 -3.67
C ARG A 83 10.89 8.94 -2.89
N PRO A 84 11.45 7.87 -3.49
CA PRO A 84 12.47 7.08 -2.83
C PRO A 84 13.78 7.89 -2.71
N GLU A 85 14.52 7.67 -1.64
CA GLU A 85 15.85 8.26 -1.44
C GLU A 85 16.85 7.80 -2.52
N ILE A 86 16.69 6.56 -2.95
CA ILE A 86 17.51 5.95 -4.00
C ILE A 86 16.62 5.51 -5.16
N ASN A 87 16.97 5.88 -6.39
CA ASN A 87 16.25 5.41 -7.57
C ASN A 87 16.61 3.95 -7.90
N ILE A 88 15.77 3.30 -8.69
CA ILE A 88 15.95 1.88 -9.04
C ILE A 88 17.30 1.60 -9.73
N TYR A 89 17.80 2.50 -10.56
CA TYR A 89 19.06 2.33 -11.29
C TYR A 89 20.26 2.32 -10.35
N LYS A 90 20.32 3.29 -9.42
CA LYS A 90 21.37 3.32 -8.39
C LYS A 90 21.27 2.12 -7.44
N LEU A 91 20.04 1.64 -7.17
CA LEU A 91 19.84 0.45 -6.36
C LEU A 91 20.36 -0.82 -7.06
N ILE A 92 20.16 -0.95 -8.38
CA ILE A 92 20.70 -2.04 -9.19
C ILE A 92 22.23 -1.99 -9.19
N GLU A 93 22.82 -0.81 -9.40
CA GLU A 93 24.27 -0.61 -9.35
C GLU A 93 24.85 -1.01 -8.00
N LYS A 94 24.23 -0.58 -6.88
CA LYS A 94 24.65 -0.96 -5.53
C LYS A 94 24.54 -2.46 -5.27
N LYS A 95 23.47 -3.11 -5.75
CA LYS A 95 23.24 -4.57 -5.57
C LYS A 95 23.97 -5.44 -6.59
N LYS A 96 24.54 -4.83 -7.64
CA LYS A 96 25.25 -5.51 -8.75
C LYS A 96 24.43 -6.64 -9.40
N MET A 97 23.10 -6.55 -9.35
CA MET A 97 22.18 -7.52 -9.95
C MET A 97 20.83 -6.88 -10.23
N LEU A 98 20.16 -7.33 -11.28
CA LEU A 98 18.78 -6.96 -11.58
C LEU A 98 17.81 -7.60 -10.57
N PRO A 99 16.70 -6.93 -10.24
CA PRO A 99 15.64 -7.55 -9.45
C PRO A 99 15.06 -8.75 -10.21
N ILE A 100 14.97 -9.89 -9.54
CA ILE A 100 14.34 -11.10 -10.07
C ILE A 100 13.16 -11.50 -9.18
N ARG A 101 12.31 -12.41 -9.69
CA ARG A 101 11.08 -12.82 -8.99
C ARG A 101 11.33 -13.39 -7.59
N THR A 102 12.46 -14.06 -7.40
CA THR A 102 12.86 -14.65 -6.12
C THR A 102 13.60 -13.67 -5.20
N LYS A 103 14.24 -12.63 -5.78
CA LYS A 103 14.97 -11.59 -5.03
C LYS A 103 14.39 -10.22 -5.35
N ARG A 104 13.22 -9.93 -4.75
CA ARG A 104 12.44 -8.71 -4.98
C ARG A 104 12.88 -7.55 -4.07
N TYR A 105 14.19 -7.31 -3.97
CA TYR A 105 14.73 -6.24 -3.14
C TYR A 105 14.18 -4.85 -3.52
N CYS A 106 13.84 -4.62 -4.79
CA CYS A 106 13.23 -3.37 -5.23
C CYS A 106 11.91 -3.06 -4.51
N CYS A 107 11.07 -4.07 -4.25
CA CYS A 107 9.82 -3.87 -3.51
C CYS A 107 10.10 -3.46 -2.06
N ALA A 108 11.05 -4.14 -1.40
CA ALA A 108 11.43 -3.84 -0.04
C ALA A 108 11.96 -2.40 0.12
N TYR A 109 12.83 -1.96 -0.78
CA TYR A 109 13.42 -0.62 -0.72
C TYR A 109 12.51 0.50 -1.22
N LEU A 110 11.68 0.25 -2.24
CA LEU A 110 10.90 1.31 -2.88
C LEU A 110 9.44 1.37 -2.43
N LYS A 111 8.88 0.31 -1.86
CA LYS A 111 7.44 0.24 -1.56
C LYS A 111 7.09 -0.13 -0.12
N GLU A 112 7.90 -0.94 0.56
CA GLU A 112 7.51 -1.57 1.83
C GLU A 112 7.91 -0.77 3.08
N GLN A 113 8.53 0.40 2.94
CA GLN A 113 9.00 1.21 4.06
C GLN A 113 7.93 2.13 4.67
N ALA A 114 6.74 2.20 4.07
CA ALA A 114 5.69 3.10 4.51
C ALA A 114 4.66 2.43 5.42
N GLY A 115 4.07 3.18 6.33
CA GLY A 115 2.96 2.73 7.18
C GLY A 115 3.38 2.07 8.49
N GLY A 116 4.65 2.15 8.89
CA GLY A 116 5.10 1.68 10.20
C GLY A 116 4.35 2.37 11.35
N GLY A 117 3.88 1.59 12.35
CA GLY A 117 3.14 2.11 13.48
C GLY A 117 1.71 2.58 13.16
N THR A 118 1.15 2.21 12.00
CA THR A 118 -0.21 2.58 11.59
C THR A 118 -1.01 1.35 11.16
N VAL A 119 -2.33 1.48 11.12
CA VAL A 119 -3.18 0.47 10.47
C VAL A 119 -3.18 0.73 8.97
N THR A 120 -2.56 -0.17 8.21
CA THR A 120 -2.40 -0.03 6.76
C THR A 120 -3.51 -0.77 6.02
N LEU A 121 -4.19 -0.06 5.11
CA LEU A 121 -5.15 -0.64 4.17
C LEU A 121 -4.42 -1.07 2.90
N LEU A 122 -4.60 -2.33 2.51
CA LEU A 122 -4.01 -2.93 1.33
C LEU A 122 -5.09 -3.50 0.40
N GLY A 123 -5.07 -3.11 -0.87
CA GLY A 123 -5.93 -3.69 -1.91
C GLY A 123 -5.41 -5.04 -2.39
N ILE A 124 -5.55 -6.08 -1.55
CA ILE A 124 -5.10 -7.44 -1.85
C ILE A 124 -6.30 -8.33 -2.14
N ARG A 125 -6.22 -9.10 -3.23
CA ARG A 125 -7.28 -10.06 -3.58
C ARG A 125 -6.83 -11.50 -3.32
N ALA A 126 -7.70 -12.31 -2.70
CA ALA A 126 -7.47 -13.73 -2.45
C ALA A 126 -7.17 -14.51 -3.75
N ALA A 127 -7.87 -14.16 -4.85
CA ALA A 127 -7.70 -14.81 -6.15
C ALA A 127 -6.32 -14.64 -6.80
N GLU A 128 -5.46 -13.74 -6.30
CA GLU A 128 -4.16 -13.49 -6.91
C GLU A 128 -3.10 -14.55 -6.60
N SER A 129 -3.21 -15.25 -5.49
CA SER A 129 -2.34 -16.38 -5.17
C SER A 129 -2.84 -17.13 -3.92
N PRO A 130 -2.49 -18.44 -3.76
CA PRO A 130 -2.81 -19.20 -2.55
C PRO A 130 -2.30 -18.54 -1.26
N ARG A 131 -1.10 -17.94 -1.32
CA ARG A 131 -0.51 -17.22 -0.18
C ARG A 131 -1.34 -16.00 0.22
N ARG A 132 -2.00 -15.33 -0.75
CA ARG A 132 -2.89 -14.19 -0.47
C ARG A 132 -4.25 -14.65 0.01
N ALA A 133 -4.75 -15.78 -0.49
CA ALA A 133 -5.98 -16.40 -0.04
C ALA A 133 -5.93 -16.82 1.44
N ALA A 134 -4.76 -17.24 1.91
CA ALA A 134 -4.54 -17.65 3.29
C ALA A 134 -4.37 -16.48 4.28
N ARG A 135 -4.43 -15.22 3.83
CA ARG A 135 -4.34 -14.05 4.71
C ARG A 135 -5.67 -13.77 5.40
N ASN A 136 -5.59 -13.43 6.68
CA ASN A 136 -6.73 -12.88 7.40
C ASN A 136 -7.03 -11.46 6.94
N GLU A 137 -8.27 -11.03 7.08
CA GLU A 137 -8.72 -9.67 6.76
C GLU A 137 -8.00 -8.61 7.58
N VAL A 138 -7.74 -8.92 8.83
CA VAL A 138 -6.92 -8.11 9.75
C VAL A 138 -5.81 -8.98 10.28
N GLN A 139 -4.58 -8.52 10.14
CA GLN A 139 -3.41 -9.22 10.67
C GLN A 139 -2.36 -8.23 11.16
N ILE A 140 -1.59 -8.65 12.16
CA ILE A 140 -0.44 -7.91 12.63
C ILE A 140 0.70 -8.14 11.63
N GLY A 141 1.15 -7.06 10.99
CA GLY A 141 2.32 -7.09 10.11
C GLY A 141 3.60 -6.95 10.94
N ASN A 142 4.50 -7.92 10.84
CA ASN A 142 5.85 -7.74 11.34
C ASN A 142 6.63 -6.87 10.34
N HIS A 143 6.89 -5.62 10.70
CA HIS A 143 7.85 -4.79 9.99
C HIS A 143 9.26 -5.36 10.20
N ARG A 144 9.70 -6.25 9.32
CA ARG A 144 11.06 -6.81 9.34
C ARG A 144 12.10 -5.92 8.64
N PHE A 145 11.82 -4.66 8.39
CA PHE A 145 12.77 -3.73 7.79
C PHE A 145 12.97 -2.48 8.64
N SER A 146 13.65 -2.66 9.78
CA SER A 146 14.54 -1.63 10.34
C SER A 146 15.98 -1.97 9.93
N GLY A 147 16.22 -2.19 8.65
CA GLY A 147 17.57 -2.35 8.13
C GLY A 147 18.11 -0.99 7.78
N SER A 148 18.95 -0.43 8.66
CA SER A 148 19.89 0.60 8.27
C SER A 148 20.64 0.14 7.02
N PHE A 149 20.91 1.06 6.11
CA PHE A 149 21.60 0.86 4.84
C PHE A 149 23.05 0.32 4.98
N ASP A 150 23.53 0.13 6.23
CA ASP A 150 24.91 -0.11 6.60
C ASP A 150 25.15 -1.46 7.30
N GLN A 151 24.71 -2.56 6.71
CA GLN A 151 25.31 -3.84 7.07
C GLN A 151 26.07 -4.40 5.88
N PRO A 152 27.41 -4.33 5.87
CA PRO A 152 28.23 -5.10 4.94
C PRO A 152 28.13 -6.59 5.29
N GLN A 153 27.87 -7.41 4.31
CA GLN A 153 28.27 -8.83 4.33
C GLN A 153 29.61 -8.95 3.67
#